data_721512654147318a41b3effb9c3276bf
#
_entry.id   721512654147318a41b3effb9c3276bf
#
_cell.length_a   1.000
_cell.length_b   1.000
_cell.length_c   1.000
_cell.angle_alpha   90.00
_cell.angle_beta   90.00
_cell.angle_gamma   90.00
#
_symmetry.space_group_name_H-M   'P 1'
#
loop_
_entity.id
_entity.type
_entity.pdbx_description
1 polymer ?
#
loop_
_entity_poly.entity_id
_entity_poly.type
_entity_poly.pdbx_seq_one_letter_code
_entity_poly.pdbx_strand_id
1 'polypeptide(L)'
;MNNVVRMSALIVAAAATVAGCTGDGGSTGTPPKTTVIATSPTPTGAPQPTGGQEPTGGQQQPTGSQEPTGGQTPPTTVATERPGPTSAPDRPSGNDISGPGRCIDPASTGVRNAVATLGDGWVAQRASADQPGRCAQLLWVRAVGGNSAGAPIHVLFFHDGKYLGTATSEPYAFTTVAGYTDTVVTVEYRWLAGDEPFATPQGGPAAIHYTWNGANVVMSGPLPTEVTQPHR
;
A
#
# COMPACT_ATOMS: atom_id res chain seq x y z
N MET A 1 51.65 -6.61 4.51
CA MET A 1 52.06 -5.38 5.21
C MET A 1 50.81 -4.86 5.88
N ASN A 2 50.79 -5.01 7.23
CA ASN A 2 49.61 -4.77 8.06
C ASN A 2 49.54 -3.31 8.48
N ASN A 3 48.43 -2.63 8.25
CA ASN A 3 48.14 -1.36 8.91
C ASN A 3 46.90 -1.52 9.80
N VAL A 4 47.18 -1.74 11.08
CA VAL A 4 46.20 -1.68 12.16
C VAL A 4 46.10 -0.23 12.62
N VAL A 5 44.98 0.43 12.33
CA VAL A 5 44.65 1.74 12.91
C VAL A 5 43.77 1.52 14.14
N ARG A 6 44.36 1.78 15.30
CA ARG A 6 43.65 1.84 16.59
C ARG A 6 42.97 3.20 16.72
N MET A 7 41.64 3.23 16.79
CA MET A 7 40.90 4.43 17.21
C MET A 7 40.50 4.30 18.67
N SER A 8 40.99 5.22 19.47
CA SER A 8 40.74 5.38 20.91
C SER A 8 39.35 6.01 21.13
N ALA A 9 38.54 5.40 21.98
CA ALA A 9 37.26 5.93 22.44
C ALA A 9 37.50 7.01 23.52
N LEU A 10 36.92 8.19 23.29
CA LEU A 10 36.80 9.26 24.28
C LEU A 10 35.39 9.21 24.86
N ILE A 11 35.29 8.82 26.12
CA ILE A 11 34.06 8.87 26.92
C ILE A 11 34.00 10.24 27.57
N VAL A 12 33.03 11.07 27.22
CA VAL A 12 32.69 12.31 27.93
C VAL A 12 31.45 12.05 28.78
N ALA A 13 31.62 12.02 30.08
CA ALA A 13 30.53 11.98 31.06
C ALA A 13 30.07 13.42 31.34
N ALA A 14 28.83 13.76 31.02
CA ALA A 14 28.18 15.00 31.42
C ALA A 14 27.23 14.71 32.59
N ALA A 15 27.56 15.26 33.77
CA ALA A 15 26.68 15.25 34.94
C ALA A 15 25.69 16.43 34.84
N ALA A 16 24.39 16.14 34.86
CA ALA A 16 23.33 17.15 34.96
C ALA A 16 22.89 17.32 36.42
N THR A 17 23.05 18.51 36.94
CA THR A 17 22.55 18.93 38.25
C THR A 17 21.07 19.32 38.17
N VAL A 18 20.27 18.70 39.02
CA VAL A 18 18.86 19.02 39.25
C VAL A 18 18.76 20.18 40.23
N ALA A 19 18.21 21.31 39.81
CA ALA A 19 17.80 22.40 40.69
C ALA A 19 16.26 22.34 40.82
N GLY A 20 15.81 22.02 42.03
CA GLY A 20 14.38 22.09 42.38
C GLY A 20 13.95 23.52 42.67
N CYS A 21 12.77 23.92 42.22
CA CYS A 21 12.05 25.07 42.72
C CYS A 21 10.67 24.61 43.19
N THR A 22 10.49 24.60 44.50
CA THR A 22 9.18 24.57 45.17
C THR A 22 8.57 25.96 45.11
N GLY A 23 7.37 26.09 44.51
CA GLY A 23 6.57 27.30 44.51
C GLY A 23 5.13 26.92 44.90
N ASP A 24 4.84 27.19 46.17
CA ASP A 24 3.49 27.13 46.77
C ASP A 24 2.66 28.34 46.30
N GLY A 25 1.39 28.14 45.95
CA GLY A 25 0.50 29.23 45.58
C GLY A 25 -0.86 28.72 45.22
N GLY A 26 -1.70 28.46 46.22
CA GLY A 26 -3.09 28.10 46.07
C GLY A 26 -3.97 29.18 45.40
N SER A 27 -4.87 28.77 44.54
CA SER A 27 -6.08 29.52 44.22
C SER A 27 -7.21 28.56 43.88
N THR A 28 -8.18 28.51 44.77
CA THR A 28 -9.46 27.84 44.61
C THR A 28 -10.32 28.61 43.59
N GLY A 29 -10.52 28.02 42.44
CA GLY A 29 -11.46 28.51 41.43
C GLY A 29 -12.30 27.35 40.89
N THR A 30 -13.51 27.24 41.39
CA THR A 30 -14.53 26.29 40.92
C THR A 30 -14.98 26.64 39.51
N PRO A 31 -14.88 25.76 38.51
CA PRO A 31 -15.47 26.02 37.20
C PRO A 31 -16.98 25.79 37.20
N PRO A 32 -17.77 26.60 36.48
CA PRO A 32 -19.20 26.44 36.37
C PRO A 32 -19.56 25.19 35.56
N LYS A 33 -20.47 24.40 36.12
CA LYS A 33 -21.12 23.28 35.44
C LYS A 33 -22.00 23.81 34.31
N THR A 34 -21.58 23.70 33.07
CA THR A 34 -22.49 23.88 31.94
C THR A 34 -23.08 22.52 31.57
N THR A 35 -24.32 22.33 31.87
CA THR A 35 -25.13 21.19 31.45
C THR A 35 -25.52 21.42 29.99
N VAL A 36 -24.91 20.73 29.06
CA VAL A 36 -25.37 20.66 27.66
C VAL A 36 -26.33 19.50 27.53
N ILE A 37 -27.60 19.83 27.30
CA ILE A 37 -28.65 18.88 26.95
C ILE A 37 -28.37 18.42 25.51
N ALA A 38 -28.00 17.16 25.35
CA ALA A 38 -27.90 16.53 24.06
C ALA A 38 -29.29 16.18 23.54
N THR A 39 -29.79 16.92 22.58
CA THR A 39 -30.95 16.54 21.76
C THR A 39 -30.46 15.65 20.63
N SER A 40 -30.79 14.37 20.69
CA SER A 40 -30.61 13.41 19.61
C SER A 40 -31.58 13.72 18.45
N PRO A 41 -31.15 13.82 17.21
CA PRO A 41 -32.06 13.81 16.08
C PRO A 41 -32.51 12.37 15.79
N THR A 42 -33.80 12.17 15.77
CA THR A 42 -34.53 10.99 15.32
C THR A 42 -34.26 10.78 13.83
N PRO A 43 -33.86 9.58 13.35
CA PRO A 43 -33.80 9.31 11.94
C PRO A 43 -35.19 9.09 11.39
N THR A 44 -35.64 10.02 10.55
CA THR A 44 -36.86 9.91 9.76
C THR A 44 -36.63 9.01 8.56
N GLY A 45 -37.44 7.98 8.50
CA GLY A 45 -37.92 7.14 7.42
C GLY A 45 -37.14 7.02 6.11
N ALA A 46 -36.64 5.83 5.84
CA ALA A 46 -36.31 5.36 4.51
C ALA A 46 -37.60 5.12 3.69
N PRO A 47 -37.66 5.49 2.42
CA PRO A 47 -38.71 5.01 1.52
C PRO A 47 -38.39 3.60 1.04
N GLN A 48 -39.33 2.72 1.24
CA GLN A 48 -39.40 1.35 0.73
C GLN A 48 -39.76 1.39 -0.76
N PRO A 49 -39.04 0.72 -1.66
CA PRO A 49 -39.53 0.50 -3.01
C PRO A 49 -40.47 -0.71 -3.05
N THR A 50 -41.71 -0.45 -3.34
CA THR A 50 -42.76 -1.40 -3.69
C THR A 50 -42.69 -1.74 -5.17
N GLY A 51 -42.99 -3.02 -5.49
CA GLY A 51 -43.46 -3.52 -6.76
C GLY A 51 -42.39 -3.93 -7.76
N GLY A 52 -42.12 -5.18 -8.03
CA GLY A 52 -43.00 -6.21 -8.51
C GLY A 52 -43.20 -6.08 -10.00
N GLN A 53 -42.46 -6.90 -10.78
CA GLN A 53 -42.99 -7.50 -12.02
C GLN A 53 -42.01 -8.56 -12.49
N GLU A 54 -42.48 -9.77 -12.35
CA GLU A 54 -42.03 -10.99 -13.01
C GLU A 54 -42.58 -10.97 -14.46
N PRO A 55 -41.85 -11.33 -15.47
CA PRO A 55 -42.41 -11.88 -16.68
C PRO A 55 -42.11 -13.38 -16.81
N THR A 56 -43.16 -14.11 -16.67
CA THR A 56 -43.34 -15.47 -17.12
C THR A 56 -43.13 -15.62 -18.65
N GLY A 57 -42.55 -16.74 -19.05
CA GLY A 57 -42.92 -17.40 -20.26
C GLY A 57 -41.95 -17.40 -21.43
N GLY A 58 -41.58 -18.60 -21.86
CA GLY A 58 -41.01 -18.83 -23.16
C GLY A 58 -40.12 -20.06 -23.27
N GLN A 59 -40.68 -21.24 -23.03
CA GLN A 59 -40.16 -22.50 -23.57
C GLN A 59 -40.25 -22.48 -25.09
N GLN A 60 -39.19 -22.74 -25.80
CA GLN A 60 -39.21 -23.33 -27.12
C GLN A 60 -37.97 -24.19 -27.32
N GLN A 61 -38.22 -25.47 -27.29
CA GLN A 61 -37.37 -26.53 -27.77
C GLN A 61 -37.69 -26.73 -29.27
N PRO A 62 -36.76 -26.94 -30.14
CA PRO A 62 -36.93 -27.72 -31.33
C PRO A 62 -36.12 -29.02 -31.24
N THR A 63 -36.86 -30.10 -31.22
CA THR A 63 -36.49 -31.42 -31.67
C THR A 63 -36.14 -31.43 -33.15
N GLY A 64 -35.03 -32.05 -33.50
CA GLY A 64 -34.64 -32.32 -34.87
C GLY A 64 -33.63 -33.45 -34.89
N SER A 65 -34.15 -34.70 -34.88
CA SER A 65 -33.41 -35.90 -35.25
C SER A 65 -33.10 -35.88 -36.73
N GLN A 66 -31.88 -36.12 -37.11
CA GLN A 66 -31.53 -36.84 -38.32
C GLN A 66 -30.18 -37.53 -38.16
N GLU A 67 -30.23 -38.83 -38.12
CA GLU A 67 -29.14 -39.76 -38.37
C GLU A 67 -29.06 -39.98 -39.89
N PRO A 68 -27.88 -40.09 -40.48
CA PRO A 68 -27.64 -41.14 -41.44
C PRO A 68 -26.35 -41.96 -41.15
N THR A 69 -26.60 -43.21 -41.10
CA THR A 69 -25.81 -44.39 -41.30
C THR A 69 -24.61 -44.27 -42.24
N GLY A 70 -23.48 -44.87 -41.82
CA GLY A 70 -22.62 -45.63 -42.73
C GLY A 70 -21.25 -45.04 -42.99
N GLY A 71 -20.22 -45.80 -42.67
CA GLY A 71 -18.96 -45.73 -43.37
C GLY A 71 -17.69 -45.88 -42.53
N GLN A 72 -17.30 -47.13 -42.33
CA GLN A 72 -15.89 -47.60 -42.33
C GLN A 72 -14.85 -46.88 -41.47
N THR A 73 -14.47 -47.58 -40.43
CA THR A 73 -13.25 -47.38 -39.63
C THR A 73 -11.95 -47.72 -40.38
N PRO A 74 -10.98 -46.81 -40.48
CA PRO A 74 -9.59 -47.15 -40.72
C PRO A 74 -8.90 -47.49 -39.40
N PRO A 75 -7.87 -48.33 -39.37
CA PRO A 75 -7.18 -48.76 -38.14
C PRO A 75 -6.46 -47.60 -37.48
N THR A 76 -6.80 -47.39 -36.23
CA THR A 76 -6.14 -46.43 -35.36
C THR A 76 -4.72 -46.91 -35.05
N THR A 77 -3.74 -46.30 -35.68
CA THR A 77 -2.37 -46.32 -35.20
C THR A 77 -2.33 -45.50 -33.89
N VAL A 78 -2.16 -46.21 -32.77
CA VAL A 78 -1.87 -45.61 -31.47
C VAL A 78 -0.51 -44.94 -31.58
N ALA A 79 -0.49 -43.66 -31.88
CA ALA A 79 0.68 -42.83 -31.66
C ALA A 79 0.86 -42.69 -30.16
N THR A 80 1.88 -43.36 -29.62
CA THR A 80 2.38 -43.14 -28.26
C THR A 80 2.80 -41.67 -28.19
N GLU A 81 1.97 -40.87 -27.59
CA GLU A 81 2.25 -39.46 -27.32
C GLU A 81 3.43 -39.43 -26.35
N ARG A 82 4.60 -39.06 -26.90
CA ARG A 82 5.78 -38.78 -26.13
C ARG A 82 5.45 -37.63 -25.19
N PRO A 83 5.62 -37.74 -23.85
CA PRO A 83 5.42 -36.60 -22.96
C PRO A 83 6.28 -35.44 -23.47
N GLY A 84 5.63 -34.34 -23.85
CA GLY A 84 6.33 -33.09 -24.20
C GLY A 84 7.21 -32.67 -23.01
N PRO A 85 8.32 -31.95 -23.27
CA PRO A 85 9.15 -31.48 -22.18
C PRO A 85 8.28 -30.64 -21.25
N THR A 86 8.15 -31.13 -20.00
CA THR A 86 7.60 -30.36 -18.89
C THR A 86 8.44 -29.08 -18.82
N SER A 87 7.88 -27.95 -19.18
CA SER A 87 8.55 -26.66 -19.02
C SER A 87 8.98 -26.56 -17.57
N ALA A 88 10.27 -26.49 -17.34
CA ALA A 88 10.80 -26.20 -16.01
C ALA A 88 10.16 -24.87 -15.56
N PRO A 89 9.75 -24.75 -14.28
CA PRO A 89 9.23 -23.48 -13.79
C PRO A 89 10.25 -22.39 -14.13
N ASP A 90 9.79 -21.35 -14.81
CA ASP A 90 10.63 -20.21 -15.19
C ASP A 90 11.35 -19.71 -13.93
N ARG A 91 12.70 -19.79 -13.96
CA ARG A 91 13.51 -19.22 -12.88
C ARG A 91 13.17 -17.73 -12.83
N PRO A 92 12.73 -17.19 -11.67
CA PRO A 92 12.40 -15.76 -11.55
C PRO A 92 13.54 -14.93 -12.11
N SER A 93 13.25 -14.05 -13.06
CA SER A 93 14.25 -13.08 -13.56
C SER A 93 14.67 -12.21 -12.38
N GLY A 94 15.91 -11.71 -12.37
CA GLY A 94 16.42 -10.87 -11.28
C GLY A 94 15.62 -9.58 -11.03
N ASN A 95 14.61 -9.29 -11.88
CA ASN A 95 13.70 -8.15 -11.78
C ASN A 95 12.24 -8.57 -11.55
N ASP A 96 11.98 -9.85 -11.30
CA ASP A 96 10.62 -10.30 -11.00
C ASP A 96 10.12 -9.66 -9.70
N ILE A 97 9.00 -8.93 -9.80
CA ILE A 97 8.32 -8.27 -8.67
C ILE A 97 7.21 -9.13 -8.07
N SER A 98 6.80 -10.20 -8.75
CA SER A 98 5.67 -11.04 -8.36
C SER A 98 6.00 -12.01 -7.23
N GLY A 99 4.96 -12.61 -6.66
CA GLY A 99 5.05 -13.68 -5.66
C GLY A 99 3.90 -14.68 -5.80
N PRO A 100 3.90 -15.73 -5.00
CA PRO A 100 2.83 -16.74 -5.03
C PRO A 100 1.44 -16.12 -4.85
N GLY A 101 0.62 -16.13 -5.91
CA GLY A 101 -0.74 -15.58 -5.92
C GLY A 101 -0.81 -14.05 -5.81
N ARG A 102 0.26 -13.32 -6.12
CA ARG A 102 0.33 -11.85 -6.04
C ARG A 102 0.99 -11.25 -7.27
N CYS A 103 0.48 -10.11 -7.71
CA CYS A 103 1.07 -9.33 -8.79
C CYS A 103 2.38 -8.64 -8.37
N ILE A 104 2.47 -8.31 -7.07
CA ILE A 104 3.66 -7.73 -6.45
C ILE A 104 3.86 -8.29 -5.04
N ASP A 105 5.08 -8.68 -4.71
CA ASP A 105 5.45 -9.23 -3.40
C ASP A 105 6.62 -8.42 -2.81
N PRO A 106 6.47 -7.88 -1.60
CA PRO A 106 7.57 -7.22 -0.88
C PRO A 106 8.86 -8.06 -0.78
N ALA A 107 8.73 -9.39 -0.76
CA ALA A 107 9.86 -10.32 -0.66
C ALA A 107 10.48 -10.71 -2.02
N SER A 108 9.91 -10.30 -3.15
CA SER A 108 10.43 -10.61 -4.49
C SER A 108 11.78 -9.95 -4.74
N THR A 109 12.54 -10.51 -5.67
CA THR A 109 13.87 -9.96 -6.00
C THR A 109 13.77 -8.57 -6.62
N GLY A 110 12.81 -8.35 -7.51
CA GLY A 110 12.60 -7.06 -8.16
C GLY A 110 12.24 -5.95 -7.16
N VAL A 111 11.37 -6.25 -6.18
CA VAL A 111 11.03 -5.28 -5.13
C VAL A 111 12.23 -5.00 -4.22
N ARG A 112 12.97 -6.04 -3.79
CA ARG A 112 14.18 -5.83 -2.98
C ARG A 112 15.24 -4.99 -3.70
N ASN A 113 15.44 -5.22 -4.99
CA ASN A 113 16.36 -4.43 -5.80
C ASN A 113 15.91 -2.96 -5.87
N ALA A 114 14.61 -2.70 -6.06
CA ALA A 114 14.07 -1.34 -6.06
C ALA A 114 14.26 -0.66 -4.68
N VAL A 115 13.98 -1.37 -3.58
CA VAL A 115 14.16 -0.84 -2.22
C VAL A 115 15.64 -0.57 -1.91
N ALA A 116 16.55 -1.40 -2.41
CA ALA A 116 17.99 -1.19 -2.25
C ALA A 116 18.50 0.13 -2.89
N THR A 117 17.78 0.68 -3.89
CA THR A 117 18.13 1.99 -4.47
C THR A 117 17.91 3.15 -3.50
N LEU A 118 17.14 2.96 -2.43
CA LEU A 118 16.91 3.96 -1.38
C LEU A 118 18.07 4.06 -0.38
N GLY A 119 19.01 3.12 -0.42
CA GLY A 119 20.12 3.00 0.53
C GLY A 119 19.88 1.94 1.60
N ASP A 120 20.76 1.91 2.60
CA ASP A 120 20.72 0.93 3.66
C ASP A 120 19.60 1.20 4.67
N GLY A 121 19.08 0.13 5.30
CA GLY A 121 18.10 0.21 6.37
C GLY A 121 16.63 0.32 5.92
N TRP A 122 16.36 0.32 4.62
CA TRP A 122 15.00 0.30 4.08
C TRP A 122 14.44 -1.11 3.98
N VAL A 123 13.16 -1.27 4.35
CA VAL A 123 12.45 -2.55 4.30
C VAL A 123 11.09 -2.37 3.66
N ALA A 124 10.78 -3.21 2.66
CA ALA A 124 9.43 -3.30 2.10
C ALA A 124 8.49 -3.96 3.13
N GLN A 125 7.40 -3.27 3.49
CA GLN A 125 6.46 -3.77 4.51
C GLN A 125 5.11 -4.17 3.92
N ARG A 126 4.57 -3.41 2.98
CA ARG A 126 3.25 -3.60 2.38
C ARG A 126 3.31 -3.33 0.88
N ALA A 127 2.45 -4.02 0.14
CA ALA A 127 2.26 -3.82 -1.29
C ALA A 127 0.78 -3.89 -1.65
N SER A 128 0.43 -3.52 -2.88
CA SER A 128 -0.90 -3.77 -3.43
C SER A 128 -1.24 -5.27 -3.36
N ALA A 129 -2.52 -5.56 -3.14
CA ALA A 129 -3.01 -6.92 -2.88
C ALA A 129 -3.56 -7.61 -4.15
N ASP A 130 -3.22 -7.10 -5.33
CA ASP A 130 -3.69 -7.61 -6.61
C ASP A 130 -3.22 -9.04 -6.86
N GLN A 131 -4.11 -9.82 -7.50
CA GLN A 131 -3.85 -11.21 -7.83
C GLN A 131 -3.60 -11.39 -9.33
N PRO A 132 -2.81 -12.39 -9.74
CA PRO A 132 -2.55 -12.70 -11.14
C PRO A 132 -3.86 -12.81 -11.96
N GLY A 133 -3.86 -12.17 -13.13
CA GLY A 133 -5.03 -12.04 -13.98
C GLY A 133 -5.88 -10.78 -13.73
N ARG A 134 -5.60 -10.05 -12.66
CA ARG A 134 -6.23 -8.77 -12.29
C ARG A 134 -5.23 -7.80 -11.69
N CYS A 135 -4.00 -7.79 -12.20
CA CYS A 135 -2.99 -6.86 -11.74
C CYS A 135 -3.36 -5.44 -12.17
N ALA A 136 -3.32 -4.50 -11.22
CA ALA A 136 -3.46 -3.08 -11.52
C ALA A 136 -2.28 -2.62 -12.41
N GLN A 137 -2.53 -1.63 -13.27
CA GLN A 137 -1.48 -1.04 -14.09
C GLN A 137 -0.45 -0.29 -13.22
N LEU A 138 -0.90 0.35 -12.14
CA LEU A 138 -0.02 0.99 -11.17
C LEU A 138 0.00 0.19 -9.87
N LEU A 139 1.03 -0.63 -9.70
CA LEU A 139 1.30 -1.36 -8.47
C LEU A 139 2.17 -0.52 -7.53
N TRP A 140 2.07 -0.77 -6.23
CA TRP A 140 2.81 0.00 -5.23
C TRP A 140 3.40 -0.87 -4.13
N VAL A 141 4.49 -0.38 -3.54
CA VAL A 141 5.12 -0.93 -2.32
C VAL A 141 5.40 0.21 -1.35
N ARG A 142 5.06 0.01 -0.09
CA ARG A 142 5.45 0.90 1.01
C ARG A 142 6.73 0.37 1.65
N ALA A 143 7.79 1.18 1.61
CA ALA A 143 9.06 0.92 2.25
C ALA A 143 9.25 1.86 3.45
N VAL A 144 9.88 1.35 4.52
CA VAL A 144 10.12 2.07 5.77
C VAL A 144 11.59 2.05 6.09
N GLY A 145 12.16 3.20 6.42
CA GLY A 145 13.56 3.38 6.81
C GLY A 145 13.72 3.36 8.33
N GLY A 146 13.44 2.23 8.96
CA GLY A 146 13.57 2.05 10.42
C GLY A 146 12.33 1.45 11.07
N ASN A 147 12.29 1.44 12.40
CA ASN A 147 11.25 0.79 13.21
C ASN A 147 10.60 1.70 14.26
N SER A 148 10.82 3.00 14.20
CA SER A 148 10.20 3.99 15.10
C SER A 148 8.86 4.48 14.54
N ALA A 149 8.01 5.09 15.39
CA ALA A 149 6.74 5.66 14.99
C ALA A 149 6.90 6.80 13.96
N GLY A 150 8.00 7.56 14.04
CA GLY A 150 8.33 8.63 13.08
C GLY A 150 9.30 8.18 11.99
N ALA A 151 9.46 6.88 11.74
CA ALA A 151 10.36 6.40 10.69
C ALA A 151 9.98 6.97 9.31
N PRO A 152 10.95 7.31 8.48
CA PRO A 152 10.70 7.80 7.13
C PRO A 152 10.10 6.69 6.26
N ILE A 153 9.22 7.10 5.35
CA ILE A 153 8.46 6.18 4.47
C ILE A 153 8.56 6.65 3.04
N HIS A 154 8.85 5.72 2.14
CA HIS A 154 8.66 5.87 0.71
C HIS A 154 7.53 4.97 0.20
N VAL A 155 6.78 5.45 -0.77
CA VAL A 155 5.90 4.63 -1.61
C VAL A 155 6.56 4.50 -2.98
N LEU A 156 6.86 3.27 -3.37
CA LEU A 156 7.49 2.92 -4.63
C LEU A 156 6.41 2.48 -5.61
N PHE A 157 6.51 2.88 -6.87
CA PHE A 157 5.58 2.53 -7.93
C PHE A 157 6.20 1.57 -8.94
N PHE A 158 5.35 0.68 -9.47
CA PHE A 158 5.73 -0.31 -10.45
C PHE A 158 4.66 -0.42 -11.54
N HIS A 159 5.10 -0.68 -12.77
CA HIS A 159 4.25 -0.98 -13.91
C HIS A 159 4.92 -2.04 -14.77
N ASP A 160 4.19 -3.06 -15.19
CA ASP A 160 4.68 -4.16 -16.02
C ASP A 160 6.02 -4.75 -15.53
N GLY A 161 6.15 -5.01 -14.24
CA GLY A 161 7.35 -5.56 -13.64
C GLY A 161 8.51 -4.56 -13.47
N LYS A 162 8.34 -3.29 -13.89
CA LYS A 162 9.39 -2.27 -13.83
C LYS A 162 9.16 -1.33 -12.65
N TYR A 163 10.24 -1.00 -11.96
CA TYR A 163 10.26 0.08 -10.97
C TYR A 163 10.22 1.44 -11.69
N LEU A 164 9.29 2.30 -11.30
CA LEU A 164 9.08 3.62 -11.90
C LEU A 164 9.68 4.76 -11.07
N GLY A 165 9.94 4.52 -9.80
CA GLY A 165 10.42 5.54 -8.86
C GLY A 165 9.56 5.62 -7.60
N THR A 166 9.86 6.59 -6.75
CA THR A 166 9.16 6.89 -5.51
C THR A 166 8.07 7.94 -5.70
N ALA A 167 7.05 7.94 -4.84
CA ALA A 167 5.98 8.95 -4.86
C ALA A 167 6.52 10.38 -4.69
N THR A 168 7.56 10.53 -3.87
CA THR A 168 8.23 11.79 -3.58
C THR A 168 9.74 11.59 -3.58
N SER A 169 10.52 12.63 -3.91
CA SER A 169 11.99 12.58 -3.87
C SER A 169 12.52 12.33 -2.47
N GLU A 170 11.85 12.95 -1.48
CA GLU A 170 12.20 12.78 -0.05
C GLU A 170 11.21 11.86 0.64
N PRO A 171 11.65 11.06 1.62
CA PRO A 171 10.76 10.26 2.44
C PRO A 171 10.08 11.11 3.53
N TYR A 172 8.81 10.82 3.78
CA TYR A 172 8.07 11.50 4.85
C TYR A 172 7.54 10.50 5.87
N ALA A 173 7.65 10.85 7.15
CA ALA A 173 7.01 10.10 8.22
C ALA A 173 5.47 10.13 8.06
N PHE A 174 4.77 9.22 8.74
CA PHE A 174 3.30 9.15 8.80
C PHE A 174 2.61 9.04 7.43
N THR A 175 3.34 8.50 6.43
CA THR A 175 2.84 8.27 5.07
C THR A 175 2.15 6.92 4.98
N THR A 176 0.92 6.88 4.44
CA THR A 176 0.14 5.66 4.24
C THR A 176 -0.49 5.62 2.85
N VAL A 177 -0.70 4.42 2.31
CA VAL A 177 -1.55 4.23 1.12
C VAL A 177 -2.97 4.00 1.62
N ALA A 178 -3.86 4.96 1.34
CA ALA A 178 -5.27 4.94 1.77
C ALA A 178 -6.13 4.09 0.83
N GLY A 179 -5.78 4.01 -0.44
CA GLY A 179 -6.51 3.23 -1.43
C GLY A 179 -5.82 3.24 -2.79
N TYR A 180 -6.30 2.39 -3.69
CA TYR A 180 -5.83 2.37 -5.07
C TYR A 180 -6.87 1.78 -6.01
N THR A 181 -6.74 2.12 -7.28
CA THR A 181 -7.49 1.55 -8.42
C THR A 181 -6.50 0.98 -9.43
N ASP A 182 -6.96 0.63 -10.61
CA ASP A 182 -6.12 0.13 -11.70
C ASP A 182 -4.96 1.08 -12.06
N THR A 183 -5.22 2.39 -12.09
CA THR A 183 -4.24 3.39 -12.55
C THR A 183 -3.91 4.47 -11.53
N VAL A 184 -4.57 4.48 -10.35
CA VAL A 184 -4.41 5.54 -9.35
C VAL A 184 -4.07 4.94 -8.00
N VAL A 185 -3.08 5.51 -7.32
CA VAL A 185 -2.75 5.22 -5.92
C VAL A 185 -2.96 6.50 -5.11
N THR A 186 -3.76 6.41 -4.05
CA THR A 186 -3.99 7.51 -3.10
C THR A 186 -3.07 7.35 -1.91
N VAL A 187 -2.19 8.32 -1.72
CA VAL A 187 -1.26 8.38 -0.59
C VAL A 187 -1.68 9.49 0.35
N GLU A 188 -1.84 9.17 1.62
CA GLU A 188 -2.12 10.12 2.68
C GLU A 188 -0.85 10.46 3.44
N TYR A 189 -0.66 11.75 3.65
CA TYR A 189 0.43 12.34 4.42
C TYR A 189 -0.15 13.00 5.68
N ARG A 190 0.45 12.68 6.82
CA ARG A 190 0.14 13.33 8.09
C ARG A 190 1.39 14.02 8.62
N TRP A 191 1.20 14.91 9.58
CA TRP A 191 2.29 15.65 10.24
C TRP A 191 1.96 15.91 11.70
N LEU A 192 2.96 16.30 12.47
CA LEU A 192 2.76 16.77 13.83
C LEU A 192 2.25 18.22 13.76
N ALA A 193 1.08 18.49 14.31
CA ALA A 193 0.48 19.83 14.34
C ALA A 193 0.95 20.65 15.56
N GLY A 194 1.59 20.00 16.53
CA GLY A 194 2.09 20.60 17.77
C GLY A 194 3.07 19.65 18.47
N ASP A 195 2.97 19.56 19.79
CA ASP A 195 3.84 18.76 20.65
C ASP A 195 3.30 17.33 20.90
N GLU A 196 2.42 16.85 20.07
CA GLU A 196 1.85 15.51 20.21
C GLU A 196 2.89 14.40 19.98
N PRO A 197 2.67 13.21 20.57
CA PRO A 197 3.56 12.07 20.36
C PRO A 197 3.63 11.63 18.89
N PHE A 198 4.79 11.19 18.42
CA PHE A 198 4.99 10.63 17.07
C PHE A 198 4.04 9.48 16.72
N ALA A 199 3.50 8.77 17.72
CA ALA A 199 2.56 7.69 17.47
C ALA A 199 1.16 8.16 17.05
N THR A 200 0.81 9.45 17.28
CA THR A 200 -0.53 9.98 17.06
C THR A 200 -0.50 11.37 16.41
N PRO A 201 0.02 11.50 15.18
CA PRO A 201 0.06 12.77 14.47
C PRO A 201 -1.35 13.31 14.25
N GLN A 202 -1.58 14.57 14.59
CA GLN A 202 -2.89 15.23 14.52
C GLN A 202 -3.08 16.03 13.24
N GLY A 203 -1.99 16.40 12.56
CA GLY A 203 -2.06 17.14 11.30
C GLY A 203 -2.45 16.24 10.12
N GLY A 204 -3.24 16.78 9.22
CA GLY A 204 -3.73 16.06 8.05
C GLY A 204 -4.96 15.18 8.31
N PRO A 205 -5.23 14.16 7.47
CA PRO A 205 -4.41 13.75 6.32
C PRO A 205 -4.56 14.66 5.10
N ALA A 206 -3.45 14.83 4.36
CA ALA A 206 -3.50 15.34 3.00
C ALA A 206 -3.45 14.15 2.03
N ALA A 207 -4.51 13.98 1.26
CA ALA A 207 -4.62 12.90 0.26
C ALA A 207 -4.09 13.39 -1.09
N ILE A 208 -3.06 12.73 -1.60
CA ILE A 208 -2.45 13.00 -2.90
C ILE A 208 -2.67 11.78 -3.80
N HIS A 209 -3.15 12.02 -5.01
CA HIS A 209 -3.35 10.98 -6.00
C HIS A 209 -2.15 10.91 -6.94
N TYR A 210 -1.66 9.70 -7.15
CA TYR A 210 -0.62 9.37 -8.10
C TYR A 210 -1.24 8.55 -9.21
N THR A 211 -1.24 9.08 -10.42
CA THR A 211 -1.94 8.48 -11.57
C THR A 211 -0.95 8.03 -12.62
N TRP A 212 -1.06 6.80 -13.06
CA TRP A 212 -0.40 6.29 -14.25
C TRP A 212 -1.13 6.80 -15.50
N ASN A 213 -0.48 7.60 -16.31
CA ASN A 213 -1.07 8.22 -17.51
C ASN A 213 -0.75 7.48 -18.82
N GLY A 214 -0.19 6.27 -18.72
CA GLY A 214 0.28 5.49 -19.86
C GLY A 214 1.79 5.63 -20.17
N ALA A 215 2.48 6.61 -19.55
CA ALA A 215 3.90 6.85 -19.75
C ALA A 215 4.65 7.10 -18.43
N ASN A 216 4.03 7.84 -17.51
CA ASN A 216 4.64 8.26 -16.24
C ASN A 216 3.59 8.29 -15.12
N VAL A 217 4.07 8.31 -13.89
CA VAL A 217 3.23 8.59 -12.72
C VAL A 217 3.14 10.10 -12.52
N VAL A 218 1.91 10.61 -12.49
CA VAL A 218 1.61 12.04 -12.31
C VAL A 218 0.97 12.26 -10.96
N MET A 219 1.50 13.22 -10.21
CA MET A 219 1.00 13.66 -8.91
C MET A 219 -0.10 14.70 -9.07
N SER A 220 -1.21 14.60 -8.33
CA SER A 220 -2.38 15.49 -8.47
C SER A 220 -2.15 16.92 -8.01
N GLY A 221 -1.16 17.17 -7.16
CA GLY A 221 -0.82 18.48 -6.63
C GLY A 221 0.36 18.42 -5.67
N PRO A 222 0.90 19.56 -5.24
CA PRO A 222 2.02 19.63 -4.32
C PRO A 222 1.63 19.11 -2.93
N LEU A 223 2.61 18.63 -2.19
CA LEU A 223 2.46 18.34 -0.77
C LEU A 223 2.23 19.64 0.03
N PRO A 224 1.46 19.59 1.13
CA PRO A 224 1.38 20.67 2.10
C PRO A 224 2.76 21.07 2.64
N THR A 225 2.93 22.33 2.98
CA THR A 225 4.18 22.86 3.56
C THR A 225 4.49 22.21 4.90
N GLU A 226 3.48 21.83 5.67
CA GLU A 226 3.59 21.16 6.95
C GLU A 226 4.23 19.76 6.84
N VAL A 227 4.08 19.11 5.68
CA VAL A 227 4.75 17.84 5.38
C VAL A 227 6.19 18.06 4.94
N THR A 228 6.42 19.07 4.06
CA THR A 228 7.73 19.30 3.45
C THR A 228 8.67 20.13 4.33
N GLN A 229 8.11 20.93 5.24
CA GLN A 229 8.84 21.78 6.19
C GLN A 229 8.28 21.56 7.60
N PRO A 230 8.48 20.38 8.20
CA PRO A 230 7.95 20.12 9.52
C PRO A 230 8.50 21.13 10.53
N HIS A 231 7.62 21.68 11.34
CA HIS A 231 8.01 22.54 12.48
C HIS A 231 8.90 21.71 13.42
N ARG A 232 10.07 22.27 13.73
CA ARG A 232 11.02 21.71 14.70
C ARG A 232 10.79 22.33 16.07
#